data_a3e4f997966da1091afea8f30220a959
#
_entry.id   a3e4f997966da1091afea8f30220a959
#
_cell.length_a   1.000
_cell.length_b   1.000
_cell.length_c   1.000
_cell.angle_alpha   90.00
_cell.angle_beta   90.00
_cell.angle_gamma   90.00
#
_symmetry.space_group_name_H-M   'P 1'
#
loop_
_entity.id
_entity.type
_entity.pdbx_description
1 polymer ?
#
loop_
_entity_poly.entity_id
_entity_poly.type
_entity_poly.pdbx_seq_one_letter_code
_entity_poly.pdbx_strand_id
1 'polypeptide(L)'
;MSNVLIYFSSFEFYFFVLFLIIIGAITQSAIGIGFGIPACFLVLLEPSMVPSCIVLMGSFLAFSNAMLSFKDIIKVDLIYAYIGRIIGSLLAMPLIFFTLGTKNYLIIFGVLLLIATYMSIKKWYIVANKKNITIAGTASGLMGTLIGIGGPPMAIVYQNSAARKVVATLNMFFGIGALFSVILFVYFDIINIPEVMKSIYLAPALIIGTYIGRRKFIREFVDRNLKNLIVIVCFVSAIVIILDAFIKT
;
A
#
# COMPACT_ATOMS: atom_id res chain seq x y z
N MET A 1 -1.15 -28.14 2.82
CA MET A 1 -0.14 -27.82 1.78
C MET A 1 -0.67 -27.92 0.35
N SER A 2 -1.62 -28.82 0.04
CA SER A 2 -2.13 -29.03 -1.33
C SER A 2 -2.94 -27.85 -1.91
N ASN A 3 -3.67 -27.10 -1.10
CA ASN A 3 -4.55 -26.02 -1.59
C ASN A 3 -3.83 -24.69 -1.92
N VAL A 4 -2.65 -24.47 -1.40
CA VAL A 4 -1.86 -23.23 -1.70
C VAL A 4 -1.28 -23.27 -3.10
N LEU A 5 -0.96 -24.47 -3.59
CA LEU A 5 -0.40 -24.68 -4.93
C LEU A 5 -1.47 -24.66 -6.04
N ILE A 6 -2.74 -24.95 -5.71
CA ILE A 6 -3.82 -25.01 -6.70
C ILE A 6 -4.18 -23.63 -7.24
N TYR A 7 -4.07 -22.56 -6.45
CA TYR A 7 -4.38 -21.19 -6.91
C TYR A 7 -3.27 -20.54 -7.76
N PHE A 8 -2.01 -20.98 -7.64
CA PHE A 8 -0.96 -20.66 -8.60
C PHE A 8 -0.83 -21.72 -9.71
N SER A 9 -1.86 -22.51 -9.93
CA SER A 9 -1.82 -23.67 -10.84
C SER A 9 -1.82 -23.30 -12.32
N SER A 10 -2.19 -22.07 -12.69
CA SER A 10 -1.84 -21.56 -14.01
C SER A 10 -0.58 -20.72 -13.90
N PHE A 11 0.45 -21.17 -14.58
CA PHE A 11 1.73 -20.47 -14.76
C PHE A 11 1.51 -19.00 -15.18
N GLU A 12 0.52 -18.76 -16.02
CA GLU A 12 0.12 -17.43 -16.50
C GLU A 12 -0.37 -16.51 -15.37
N PHE A 13 -1.21 -16.99 -14.46
CA PHE A 13 -1.72 -16.19 -13.35
C PHE A 13 -0.61 -15.81 -12.37
N TYR A 14 0.31 -16.74 -12.06
CA TYR A 14 1.46 -16.46 -11.21
C TYR A 14 2.33 -15.34 -11.80
N PHE A 15 2.67 -15.42 -13.10
CA PHE A 15 3.46 -14.38 -13.76
C PHE A 15 2.74 -13.04 -13.83
N PHE A 16 1.42 -13.03 -14.02
CA PHE A 16 0.64 -11.81 -13.97
C PHE A 16 0.70 -11.15 -12.60
N VAL A 17 0.50 -11.90 -11.52
CA VAL A 17 0.62 -11.39 -10.14
C VAL A 17 2.03 -10.89 -9.87
N LEU A 18 3.04 -11.66 -10.27
CA LEU A 18 4.45 -11.29 -10.13
C LEU A 18 4.76 -9.96 -10.85
N PHE A 19 4.23 -9.77 -12.05
CA PHE A 19 4.35 -8.53 -12.81
C PHE A 19 3.70 -7.34 -12.09
N LEU A 20 2.49 -7.51 -11.54
CA LEU A 20 1.82 -6.48 -10.74
C LEU A 20 2.65 -6.09 -9.50
N ILE A 21 3.20 -7.07 -8.79
CA ILE A 21 4.05 -6.82 -7.62
C ILE A 21 5.34 -6.09 -8.01
N ILE A 22 5.97 -6.44 -9.14
CA ILE A 22 7.14 -5.72 -9.66
C ILE A 22 6.80 -4.25 -9.93
N ILE A 23 5.69 -3.95 -10.60
CA ILE A 23 5.24 -2.56 -10.85
C ILE A 23 5.03 -1.81 -9.54
N GLY A 24 4.34 -2.42 -8.58
CA GLY A 24 4.14 -1.83 -7.26
C GLY A 24 5.46 -1.57 -6.54
N ALA A 25 6.41 -2.50 -6.61
CA ALA A 25 7.72 -2.36 -5.98
C ALA A 25 8.59 -1.29 -6.68
N ILE A 26 8.52 -1.18 -8.01
CA ILE A 26 9.20 -0.09 -8.77
C ILE A 26 8.65 1.26 -8.32
N THR A 27 7.33 1.43 -8.30
CA THR A 27 6.70 2.71 -7.94
C THR A 27 7.00 3.09 -6.49
N GLN A 28 6.86 2.18 -5.54
CA GLN A 28 7.19 2.41 -4.14
C GLN A 28 8.67 2.82 -3.96
N SER A 29 9.58 2.15 -4.65
CA SER A 29 11.02 2.42 -4.54
C SER A 29 11.42 3.73 -5.23
N ALA A 30 10.71 4.13 -6.29
CA ALA A 30 10.97 5.34 -7.05
C ALA A 30 10.45 6.60 -6.35
N ILE A 31 9.21 6.60 -5.89
CA ILE A 31 8.50 7.78 -5.38
C ILE A 31 8.02 7.67 -3.93
N GLY A 32 8.27 6.53 -3.26
CA GLY A 32 7.94 6.32 -1.84
C GLY A 32 6.49 5.90 -1.58
N ILE A 33 5.66 5.78 -2.62
CA ILE A 33 4.27 5.34 -2.58
C ILE A 33 3.98 4.47 -3.80
N GLY A 34 2.87 3.71 -3.78
CA GLY A 34 2.38 3.01 -4.97
C GLY A 34 2.38 1.49 -4.87
N PHE A 35 2.92 0.88 -3.81
CA PHE A 35 2.82 -0.58 -3.62
C PHE A 35 1.38 -1.06 -3.42
N GLY A 36 0.43 -0.18 -3.15
CA GLY A 36 -0.99 -0.52 -3.13
C GLY A 36 -1.63 -0.75 -4.51
N ILE A 37 -0.94 -0.45 -5.62
CA ILE A 37 -1.46 -0.69 -6.99
C ILE A 37 -1.86 -2.15 -7.20
N PRO A 38 -1.04 -3.16 -6.86
CA PRO A 38 -1.44 -4.56 -6.93
C PRO A 38 -2.74 -4.87 -6.20
N ALA A 39 -3.02 -4.22 -5.05
CA ALA A 39 -4.23 -4.45 -4.30
C ALA A 39 -5.50 -4.10 -5.10
N CYS A 40 -5.44 -3.11 -5.99
CA CYS A 40 -6.56 -2.71 -6.85
C CYS A 40 -7.04 -3.84 -7.77
N PHE A 41 -6.14 -4.71 -8.18
CA PHE A 41 -6.43 -5.87 -9.04
C PHE A 41 -6.67 -7.12 -8.21
N LEU A 42 -5.84 -7.36 -7.20
CA LEU A 42 -5.87 -8.59 -6.42
C LEU A 42 -7.13 -8.70 -5.55
N VAL A 43 -7.75 -7.61 -5.15
CA VAL A 43 -9.01 -7.65 -4.40
C VAL A 43 -10.15 -8.31 -5.18
N LEU A 44 -10.09 -8.26 -6.53
CA LEU A 44 -11.07 -8.92 -7.41
C LEU A 44 -10.62 -10.30 -7.87
N LEU A 45 -9.32 -10.47 -8.12
CA LEU A 45 -8.75 -11.68 -8.73
C LEU A 45 -8.37 -12.73 -7.71
N GLU A 46 -7.83 -12.31 -6.57
CA GLU A 46 -7.38 -13.17 -5.48
C GLU A 46 -7.60 -12.46 -4.13
N PRO A 47 -8.88 -12.32 -3.70
CA PRO A 47 -9.25 -11.57 -2.49
C PRO A 47 -8.50 -12.00 -1.22
N SER A 48 -8.08 -13.28 -1.14
CA SER A 48 -7.33 -13.80 0.00
C SER A 48 -5.96 -13.12 0.22
N MET A 49 -5.43 -12.45 -0.82
CA MET A 49 -4.17 -11.71 -0.70
C MET A 49 -4.36 -10.29 -0.13
N VAL A 50 -5.59 -9.81 -0.01
CA VAL A 50 -5.88 -8.42 0.39
C VAL A 50 -6.73 -8.43 1.68
N PRO A 51 -6.32 -7.68 2.70
CA PRO A 51 -5.16 -6.78 2.77
C PRO A 51 -3.83 -7.46 3.16
N SER A 52 -3.86 -8.68 3.69
CA SER A 52 -2.78 -9.32 4.44
C SER A 52 -1.46 -9.45 3.67
N CYS A 53 -1.44 -10.09 2.49
CA CYS A 53 -0.21 -10.25 1.71
C CYS A 53 0.36 -8.90 1.25
N ILE A 54 -0.52 -7.98 0.83
CA ILE A 54 -0.10 -6.64 0.37
C ILE A 54 0.56 -5.86 1.49
N VAL A 55 -0.03 -5.87 2.69
CA VAL A 55 0.53 -5.17 3.86
C VAL A 55 1.84 -5.81 4.31
N LEU A 56 1.91 -7.14 4.32
CA LEU A 56 3.13 -7.88 4.69
C LEU A 56 4.28 -7.58 3.72
N MET A 57 4.06 -7.76 2.41
CA MET A 57 5.07 -7.46 1.39
C MET A 57 5.43 -5.98 1.35
N GLY A 58 4.44 -5.10 1.48
CA GLY A 58 4.63 -3.65 1.54
C GLY A 58 5.47 -3.20 2.72
N SER A 59 5.31 -3.82 3.90
CA SER A 59 6.12 -3.54 5.08
C SER A 59 7.59 -3.87 4.85
N PHE A 60 7.86 -5.04 4.32
CA PHE A 60 9.22 -5.50 4.02
C PHE A 60 9.89 -4.64 2.94
N LEU A 61 9.18 -4.37 1.85
CA LEU A 61 9.64 -3.51 0.75
C LEU A 61 9.99 -2.10 1.23
N ALA A 62 9.05 -1.46 1.95
CA ALA A 62 9.22 -0.09 2.43
C ALA A 62 10.35 -0.01 3.47
N PHE A 63 10.42 -0.94 4.41
CA PHE A 63 11.49 -0.98 5.41
C PHE A 63 12.87 -1.15 4.74
N SER A 64 13.00 -2.06 3.78
CA SER A 64 14.23 -2.27 3.02
C SER A 64 14.65 -1.00 2.27
N ASN A 65 13.71 -0.32 1.60
CA ASN A 65 13.98 0.96 0.92
C ASN A 65 14.43 2.07 1.88
N ALA A 66 13.81 2.12 3.08
CA ALA A 66 14.18 3.07 4.12
C ALA A 66 15.60 2.84 4.62
N MET A 67 15.97 1.59 4.88
CA MET A 67 17.34 1.24 5.32
C MET A 67 18.39 1.65 4.27
N LEU A 68 18.10 1.41 2.99
CA LEU A 68 18.97 1.82 1.88
C LEU A 68 19.06 3.36 1.68
N SER A 69 18.20 4.13 2.35
CA SER A 69 18.14 5.60 2.27
C SER A 69 18.09 6.26 3.65
N PHE A 70 18.59 5.59 4.68
CA PHE A 70 18.43 5.99 6.09
C PHE A 70 18.91 7.40 6.42
N LYS A 71 19.97 7.86 5.76
CA LYS A 71 20.56 9.20 5.95
C LYS A 71 19.65 10.35 5.50
N ASP A 72 18.71 10.07 4.62
CA ASP A 72 17.79 11.06 4.03
C ASP A 72 16.47 11.20 4.80
N ILE A 73 16.25 10.43 5.87
CA ILE A 73 14.99 10.39 6.63
C ILE A 73 14.84 11.67 7.49
N ILE A 74 13.66 12.30 7.40
CA ILE A 74 13.23 13.40 8.28
C ILE A 74 12.70 12.80 9.58
N LYS A 75 13.56 12.73 10.61
CA LYS A 75 13.25 12.00 11.86
C LYS A 75 12.28 12.76 12.79
N VAL A 76 12.33 14.09 12.78
CA VAL A 76 11.63 14.95 13.77
C VAL A 76 10.11 14.73 13.74
N ASP A 77 9.55 14.51 12.57
CA ASP A 77 8.09 14.42 12.39
C ASP A 77 7.55 13.00 12.47
N LEU A 78 8.41 11.98 12.39
CA LEU A 78 8.00 10.57 12.34
C LEU A 78 7.23 10.12 13.57
N ILE A 79 7.55 10.66 14.76
CA ILE A 79 6.84 10.29 15.99
C ILE A 79 5.34 10.63 15.90
N TYR A 80 5.00 11.81 15.40
CA TYR A 80 3.61 12.24 15.23
C TYR A 80 2.89 11.45 14.12
N ALA A 81 3.62 11.12 13.05
CA ALA A 81 3.12 10.25 11.99
C ALA A 81 2.79 8.85 12.52
N TYR A 82 3.66 8.27 13.36
CA TYR A 82 3.42 6.95 13.96
C TYR A 82 2.29 6.93 14.97
N ILE A 83 2.14 7.98 15.80
CA ILE A 83 0.97 8.10 16.69
C ILE A 83 -0.31 8.03 15.87
N GLY A 84 -0.39 8.83 14.80
CA GLY A 84 -1.54 8.77 13.90
C GLY A 84 -1.70 7.40 13.24
N ARG A 85 -0.61 6.81 12.76
CA ARG A 85 -0.61 5.49 12.11
C ARG A 85 -1.18 4.40 13.00
N ILE A 86 -0.77 4.36 14.26
CA ILE A 86 -1.26 3.40 15.27
C ILE A 86 -2.76 3.59 15.47
N ILE A 87 -3.21 4.82 15.71
CA ILE A 87 -4.65 5.14 15.87
C ILE A 87 -5.43 4.68 14.65
N GLY A 88 -4.98 5.04 13.44
CA GLY A 88 -5.65 4.66 12.19
C GLY A 88 -5.69 3.15 11.96
N SER A 89 -4.61 2.45 12.27
CA SER A 89 -4.57 0.98 12.14
C SER A 89 -5.50 0.30 13.14
N LEU A 90 -5.59 0.79 14.37
CA LEU A 90 -6.53 0.28 15.37
C LEU A 90 -7.99 0.52 14.96
N LEU A 91 -8.31 1.69 14.38
CA LEU A 91 -9.63 1.99 13.84
C LEU A 91 -10.00 1.13 12.62
N ALA A 92 -9.02 0.65 11.87
CA ALA A 92 -9.24 -0.25 10.75
C ALA A 92 -9.66 -1.66 11.18
N MET A 93 -9.21 -2.15 12.34
CA MET A 93 -9.43 -3.53 12.78
C MET A 93 -10.90 -3.92 12.91
N PRO A 94 -11.78 -3.15 13.57
CA PRO A 94 -13.20 -3.48 13.62
C PRO A 94 -13.82 -3.56 12.23
N LEU A 95 -13.47 -2.63 11.32
CA LEU A 95 -13.97 -2.63 9.95
C LEU A 95 -13.56 -3.90 9.20
N ILE A 96 -12.29 -4.31 9.31
CA ILE A 96 -11.81 -5.56 8.72
C ILE A 96 -12.56 -6.75 9.32
N PHE A 97 -12.62 -6.84 10.66
CA PHE A 97 -13.22 -7.96 11.35
C PHE A 97 -14.68 -8.21 10.94
N PHE A 98 -15.47 -7.15 10.82
CA PHE A 98 -16.90 -7.27 10.48
C PHE A 98 -17.17 -7.34 8.97
N THR A 99 -16.23 -6.97 8.11
CA THR A 99 -16.53 -6.82 6.68
C THR A 99 -15.68 -7.68 5.77
N LEU A 100 -14.51 -8.15 6.20
CA LEU A 100 -13.60 -8.94 5.37
C LEU A 100 -14.31 -10.18 4.79
N GLY A 101 -14.16 -10.40 3.49
CA GLY A 101 -14.84 -11.48 2.77
C GLY A 101 -16.30 -11.19 2.40
N THR A 102 -16.84 -10.02 2.74
CA THR A 102 -18.21 -9.60 2.39
C THR A 102 -18.22 -8.52 1.30
N LYS A 103 -19.40 -8.31 0.68
CA LYS A 103 -19.61 -7.20 -0.26
C LYS A 103 -19.35 -5.83 0.38
N ASN A 104 -19.59 -5.68 1.68
CA ASN A 104 -19.35 -4.43 2.39
C ASN A 104 -17.85 -4.08 2.40
N TYR A 105 -16.96 -5.08 2.48
CA TYR A 105 -15.53 -4.86 2.35
C TYR A 105 -15.16 -4.27 0.99
N LEU A 106 -15.72 -4.80 -0.10
CA LEU A 106 -15.48 -4.29 -1.46
C LEU A 106 -15.98 -2.85 -1.62
N ILE A 107 -17.15 -2.52 -1.05
CA ILE A 107 -17.68 -1.15 -1.06
C ILE A 107 -16.73 -0.22 -0.29
N ILE A 108 -16.34 -0.59 0.94
CA ILE A 108 -15.40 0.20 1.74
C ILE A 108 -14.08 0.37 1.00
N PHE A 109 -13.55 -0.71 0.42
CA PHE A 109 -12.32 -0.70 -0.37
C PHE A 109 -12.43 0.31 -1.53
N GLY A 110 -13.46 0.21 -2.34
CA GLY A 110 -13.68 1.07 -3.49
C GLY A 110 -13.86 2.54 -3.10
N VAL A 111 -14.64 2.83 -2.05
CA VAL A 111 -14.83 4.20 -1.54
C VAL A 111 -13.51 4.78 -1.03
N LEU A 112 -12.74 4.04 -0.24
CA LEU A 112 -11.43 4.50 0.24
C LEU A 112 -10.44 4.69 -0.91
N LEU A 113 -10.50 3.85 -1.95
CA LEU A 113 -9.68 4.00 -3.15
C LEU A 113 -10.07 5.25 -3.94
N LEU A 114 -11.37 5.61 -4.04
CA LEU A 114 -11.82 6.87 -4.62
C LEU A 114 -11.31 8.08 -3.83
N ILE A 115 -11.39 8.02 -2.50
CA ILE A 115 -10.84 9.06 -1.63
C ILE A 115 -9.34 9.22 -1.84
N ALA A 116 -8.57 8.11 -1.88
CA ALA A 116 -7.13 8.12 -2.14
C ALA A 116 -6.80 8.75 -3.49
N THR A 117 -7.57 8.39 -4.52
CA THR A 117 -7.43 8.92 -5.88
C THR A 117 -7.72 10.42 -5.92
N TYR A 118 -8.84 10.85 -5.33
CA TYR A 118 -9.19 12.26 -5.22
C TYR A 118 -8.11 13.08 -4.50
N MET A 119 -7.59 12.57 -3.39
CA MET A 119 -6.49 13.20 -2.66
C MET A 119 -5.21 13.32 -3.52
N SER A 120 -4.97 12.35 -4.40
CA SER A 120 -3.78 12.35 -5.28
C SER A 120 -3.88 13.33 -6.46
N ILE A 121 -5.11 13.65 -6.91
CA ILE A 121 -5.36 14.57 -8.04
C ILE A 121 -5.34 16.03 -7.56
N LYS A 122 -6.02 16.29 -6.45
CA LYS A 122 -6.19 17.66 -5.97
C LYS A 122 -4.90 18.21 -5.39
N LYS A 123 -4.50 19.39 -5.85
CA LYS A 123 -3.38 20.15 -5.27
C LYS A 123 -3.82 20.69 -3.91
N TRP A 124 -3.46 20.00 -2.85
CA TRP A 124 -3.69 20.44 -1.48
C TRP A 124 -2.54 21.34 -1.03
N TYR A 125 -2.84 22.36 -0.27
CA TYR A 125 -1.83 23.13 0.45
C TYR A 125 -1.96 22.84 1.95
N ILE A 126 -1.21 21.85 2.42
CA ILE A 126 -1.21 21.46 3.84
C ILE A 126 0.21 21.66 4.39
N VAL A 127 0.29 22.49 5.42
CA VAL A 127 1.57 22.74 6.12
C VAL A 127 1.90 21.51 6.97
N ALA A 128 3.14 21.05 6.88
CA ALA A 128 3.68 19.99 7.73
C ALA A 128 3.86 20.52 9.17
N ASN A 129 2.87 20.29 10.03
CA ASN A 129 2.93 20.53 11.46
C ASN A 129 2.49 19.29 12.22
N LYS A 130 2.73 19.24 13.51
CA LYS A 130 2.44 18.08 14.38
C LYS A 130 1.02 17.57 14.19
N LYS A 131 0.01 18.45 14.19
CA LYS A 131 -1.41 18.14 14.06
C LYS A 131 -1.71 17.51 12.69
N ASN A 132 -1.29 18.16 11.61
CA ASN A 132 -1.57 17.70 10.24
C ASN A 132 -0.85 16.39 9.94
N ILE A 133 0.36 16.19 10.45
CA ILE A 133 1.11 14.94 10.32
C ILE A 133 0.39 13.80 11.06
N THR A 134 -0.12 14.05 12.27
CA THR A 134 -0.88 13.05 13.03
C THR A 134 -2.19 12.69 12.31
N ILE A 135 -2.94 13.68 11.80
CA ILE A 135 -4.18 13.45 11.04
C ILE A 135 -3.89 12.64 9.77
N ALA A 136 -2.86 13.05 9.01
CA ALA A 136 -2.45 12.32 7.80
C ALA A 136 -1.98 10.89 8.13
N GLY A 137 -1.25 10.73 9.23
CA GLY A 137 -0.85 9.42 9.77
C GLY A 137 -2.05 8.55 10.10
N THR A 138 -3.10 9.11 10.74
CA THR A 138 -4.34 8.39 11.08
C THR A 138 -5.08 7.95 9.81
N ALA A 139 -5.29 8.85 8.86
CA ALA A 139 -5.91 8.52 7.58
C ALA A 139 -5.10 7.46 6.81
N SER A 140 -3.77 7.62 6.78
CA SER A 140 -2.86 6.65 6.19
C SER A 140 -2.88 5.29 6.91
N GLY A 141 -3.00 5.30 8.23
CA GLY A 141 -3.13 4.09 9.05
C GLY A 141 -4.38 3.31 8.73
N LEU A 142 -5.51 4.00 8.72
CA LEU A 142 -6.80 3.40 8.41
C LEU A 142 -6.81 2.82 6.98
N MET A 143 -6.49 3.63 5.98
CA MET A 143 -6.50 3.21 4.57
C MET A 143 -5.43 2.14 4.28
N GLY A 144 -4.21 2.33 4.83
CA GLY A 144 -3.10 1.39 4.60
C GLY A 144 -3.33 0.02 5.24
N THR A 145 -4.04 -0.05 6.37
CA THR A 145 -4.38 -1.33 7.02
C THR A 145 -5.59 -1.98 6.34
N LEU A 146 -6.63 -1.21 6.00
CA LEU A 146 -7.84 -1.73 5.35
C LEU A 146 -7.59 -2.21 3.91
N ILE A 147 -6.92 -1.40 3.09
CA ILE A 147 -6.85 -1.61 1.64
C ILE A 147 -5.41 -1.69 1.09
N GLY A 148 -4.40 -1.62 1.94
CA GLY A 148 -2.99 -1.60 1.51
C GLY A 148 -2.54 -0.27 0.86
N ILE A 149 -3.37 0.78 0.84
CA ILE A 149 -3.12 2.05 0.14
C ILE A 149 -3.15 3.22 1.12
N GLY A 150 -2.06 3.43 1.83
CA GLY A 150 -1.93 4.53 2.81
C GLY A 150 -1.13 5.75 2.31
N GLY A 151 -0.70 5.75 1.04
CA GLY A 151 0.22 6.74 0.49
C GLY A 151 -0.28 8.18 0.44
N PRO A 152 -1.44 8.45 -0.15
CA PRO A 152 -1.89 9.80 -0.47
C PRO A 152 -1.95 10.77 0.71
N PRO A 153 -2.50 10.43 1.88
CA PRO A 153 -2.55 11.37 3.02
C PRO A 153 -1.16 11.87 3.44
N MET A 154 -0.19 10.97 3.52
CA MET A 154 1.17 11.33 3.92
C MET A 154 1.94 12.06 2.82
N ALA A 155 1.73 11.70 1.54
CA ALA A 155 2.35 12.37 0.42
C ALA A 155 1.97 13.86 0.35
N ILE A 156 0.71 14.22 0.67
CA ILE A 156 0.23 15.59 0.68
C ILE A 156 0.96 16.43 1.74
N VAL A 157 1.21 15.90 2.92
CA VAL A 157 1.89 16.64 3.99
C VAL A 157 3.36 16.92 3.65
N TYR A 158 4.01 15.98 2.96
CA TYR A 158 5.43 16.10 2.61
C TYR A 158 5.70 16.67 1.21
N GLN A 159 4.67 17.06 0.46
CA GLN A 159 4.79 17.49 -0.96
C GLN A 159 5.78 18.65 -1.21
N ASN A 160 6.02 19.50 -0.21
CA ASN A 160 6.93 20.65 -0.31
C ASN A 160 8.37 20.33 0.14
N SER A 161 8.64 19.10 0.52
CA SER A 161 9.99 18.67 0.92
C SER A 161 10.78 18.14 -0.27
N ALA A 162 12.12 18.11 -0.17
CA ALA A 162 12.97 17.56 -1.23
C ALA A 162 12.61 16.10 -1.51
N ALA A 163 12.38 15.77 -2.79
CA ALA A 163 11.86 14.45 -3.21
C ALA A 163 12.62 13.26 -2.62
N ARG A 164 13.95 13.33 -2.55
CA ARG A 164 14.78 12.28 -1.95
C ARG A 164 14.48 12.05 -0.47
N LYS A 165 14.28 13.13 0.29
CA LYS A 165 13.92 13.07 1.71
C LYS A 165 12.51 12.54 1.90
N VAL A 166 11.56 12.95 1.05
CA VAL A 166 10.18 12.47 1.05
C VAL A 166 10.14 10.96 0.84
N VAL A 167 10.78 10.46 -0.20
CA VAL A 167 10.82 9.02 -0.52
C VAL A 167 11.39 8.21 0.65
N ALA A 168 12.51 8.64 1.25
CA ALA A 168 13.11 7.96 2.39
C ALA A 168 12.21 7.98 3.63
N THR A 169 11.58 9.12 3.93
CA THR A 169 10.70 9.31 5.09
C THR A 169 9.42 8.50 4.95
N LEU A 170 8.77 8.52 3.79
CA LEU A 170 7.57 7.74 3.51
C LEU A 170 7.85 6.24 3.59
N ASN A 171 8.97 5.77 3.03
CA ASN A 171 9.34 4.36 3.13
C ASN A 171 9.58 3.95 4.60
N MET A 172 10.24 4.77 5.43
CA MET A 172 10.38 4.47 6.85
C MET A 172 9.03 4.45 7.57
N PHE A 173 8.19 5.43 7.31
CA PHE A 173 6.84 5.50 7.86
C PHE A 173 6.00 4.27 7.50
N PHE A 174 5.99 3.87 6.21
CA PHE A 174 5.22 2.70 5.78
C PHE A 174 5.85 1.40 6.25
N GLY A 175 7.17 1.27 6.26
CA GLY A 175 7.85 0.06 6.70
C GLY A 175 7.48 -0.31 8.13
N ILE A 176 7.70 0.61 9.08
CA ILE A 176 7.38 0.38 10.49
C ILE A 176 5.86 0.37 10.73
N GLY A 177 5.12 1.30 10.08
CA GLY A 177 3.68 1.39 10.26
C GLY A 177 2.93 0.17 9.72
N ALA A 178 3.37 -0.42 8.61
CA ALA A 178 2.78 -1.64 8.09
C ALA A 178 3.18 -2.88 8.91
N LEU A 179 4.39 -2.92 9.49
CA LEU A 179 4.74 -3.96 10.47
C LEU A 179 3.78 -3.96 11.67
N PHE A 180 3.38 -2.78 12.16
CA PHE A 180 2.36 -2.70 13.20
C PHE A 180 1.02 -3.30 12.73
N SER A 181 0.59 -3.01 11.49
CA SER A 181 -0.61 -3.62 10.93
C SER A 181 -0.48 -5.15 10.79
N VAL A 182 0.69 -5.67 10.40
CA VAL A 182 0.97 -7.12 10.36
C VAL A 182 0.86 -7.75 11.75
N ILE A 183 1.38 -7.10 12.80
CA ILE A 183 1.25 -7.58 14.18
C ILE A 183 -0.23 -7.68 14.56
N LEU A 184 -1.05 -6.67 14.22
CA LEU A 184 -2.49 -6.73 14.43
C LEU A 184 -3.15 -7.87 13.65
N PHE A 185 -2.77 -8.10 12.39
CA PHE A 185 -3.30 -9.19 11.58
C PHE A 185 -2.98 -10.57 12.14
N VAL A 186 -1.78 -10.74 12.71
CA VAL A 186 -1.42 -11.98 13.41
C VAL A 186 -2.23 -12.13 14.69
N TYR A 187 -2.37 -11.05 15.48
CA TYR A 187 -3.09 -11.09 16.75
C TYR A 187 -4.59 -11.39 16.59
N PHE A 188 -5.20 -10.95 15.48
CA PHE A 188 -6.61 -11.14 15.16
C PHE A 188 -6.87 -12.28 14.17
N ASP A 189 -5.88 -13.17 13.91
CA ASP A 189 -5.97 -14.31 13.00
C ASP A 189 -6.44 -13.96 11.56
N ILE A 190 -6.09 -12.74 11.10
CA ILE A 190 -6.41 -12.28 9.74
C ILE A 190 -5.40 -12.80 8.72
N ILE A 191 -4.14 -13.01 9.13
CA ILE A 191 -3.08 -13.55 8.30
C ILE A 191 -2.76 -14.97 8.75
N ASN A 192 -2.78 -15.90 7.81
CA ASN A 192 -2.52 -17.32 8.03
C ASN A 192 -1.27 -17.77 7.26
N ILE A 193 -0.83 -19.00 7.49
CA ILE A 193 0.34 -19.58 6.84
C ILE A 193 0.28 -19.51 5.30
N PRO A 194 -0.88 -19.80 4.63
CA PRO A 194 -0.99 -19.67 3.18
C PRO A 194 -0.65 -18.28 2.65
N GLU A 195 -1.13 -17.20 3.31
CA GLU A 195 -0.85 -15.82 2.89
C GLU A 195 0.62 -15.45 3.05
N VAL A 196 1.25 -15.93 4.14
CA VAL A 196 2.69 -15.76 4.37
C VAL A 196 3.48 -16.47 3.26
N MET A 197 3.10 -17.70 2.92
CA MET A 197 3.77 -18.46 1.85
C MET A 197 3.61 -17.81 0.49
N LYS A 198 2.40 -17.31 0.12
CA LYS A 198 2.19 -16.53 -1.10
C LYS A 198 3.13 -15.31 -1.14
N SER A 199 3.28 -14.60 -0.02
CA SER A 199 4.17 -13.45 0.08
C SER A 199 5.63 -13.81 -0.11
N ILE A 200 6.08 -14.97 0.40
CA ILE A 200 7.45 -15.47 0.22
C ILE A 200 7.70 -15.84 -1.24
N TYR A 201 6.77 -16.53 -1.91
CA TYR A 201 6.92 -16.87 -3.34
C TYR A 201 7.00 -15.62 -4.24
N LEU A 202 6.39 -14.51 -3.83
CA LEU A 202 6.42 -13.24 -4.56
C LEU A 202 7.59 -12.33 -4.14
N ALA A 203 8.36 -12.69 -3.10
CA ALA A 203 9.48 -11.87 -2.62
C ALA A 203 10.56 -11.55 -3.68
N PRO A 204 10.90 -12.43 -4.64
CA PRO A 204 11.82 -12.08 -5.73
C PRO A 204 11.37 -10.85 -6.53
N ALA A 205 10.04 -10.66 -6.72
CA ALA A 205 9.49 -9.48 -7.39
C ALA A 205 9.79 -8.17 -6.65
N LEU A 206 9.79 -8.21 -5.31
CA LEU A 206 10.13 -7.05 -4.48
C LEU A 206 11.59 -6.63 -4.67
N ILE A 207 12.48 -7.61 -4.73
CA ILE A 207 13.93 -7.38 -4.92
C ILE A 207 14.17 -6.77 -6.31
N ILE A 208 13.62 -7.39 -7.35
CA ILE A 208 13.74 -6.93 -8.74
C ILE A 208 13.16 -5.50 -8.86
N GLY A 209 11.94 -5.28 -8.37
CA GLY A 209 11.28 -3.98 -8.42
C GLY A 209 12.04 -2.90 -7.64
N THR A 210 12.60 -3.24 -6.47
CA THR A 210 13.45 -2.32 -5.70
C THR A 210 14.69 -1.93 -6.48
N TYR A 211 15.40 -2.89 -7.04
CA TYR A 211 16.62 -2.62 -7.81
C TYR A 211 16.36 -1.71 -9.01
N ILE A 212 15.28 -1.98 -9.76
CA ILE A 212 14.88 -1.18 -10.92
C ILE A 212 14.41 0.22 -10.49
N GLY A 213 13.49 0.30 -9.51
CA GLY A 213 12.86 1.55 -9.09
C GLY A 213 13.82 2.57 -8.45
N ARG A 214 14.95 2.11 -7.93
CA ARG A 214 15.99 2.98 -7.36
C ARG A 214 16.90 3.63 -8.41
N ARG A 215 16.86 3.18 -9.66
CA ARG A 215 17.65 3.80 -10.75
C ARG A 215 17.14 5.23 -11.03
N LYS A 216 18.07 6.20 -11.17
CA LYS A 216 17.75 7.62 -11.38
C LYS A 216 16.78 7.82 -12.56
N PHE A 217 17.09 7.22 -13.70
CA PHE A 217 16.27 7.29 -14.91
C PHE A 217 14.83 6.78 -14.68
N ILE A 218 14.68 5.63 -14.00
CA ILE A 218 13.36 5.06 -13.68
C ILE A 218 12.59 5.95 -12.71
N ARG A 219 13.25 6.53 -11.71
CA ARG A 219 12.62 7.46 -10.77
C ARG A 219 12.05 8.67 -11.47
N GLU A 220 12.83 9.30 -12.36
CA GLU A 220 12.39 10.45 -13.14
C GLU A 220 11.25 10.08 -14.10
N PHE A 221 11.32 8.90 -14.72
CA PHE A 221 10.28 8.40 -15.61
C PHE A 221 8.97 8.13 -14.86
N VAL A 222 9.02 7.46 -13.71
CA VAL A 222 7.85 7.17 -12.86
C VAL A 222 7.19 8.46 -12.37
N ASP A 223 7.97 9.40 -11.85
CA ASP A 223 7.45 10.67 -11.34
C ASP A 223 6.77 11.51 -12.43
N ARG A 224 7.34 11.55 -13.63
CA ARG A 224 6.83 12.36 -14.74
C ARG A 224 5.67 11.71 -15.50
N ASN A 225 5.73 10.40 -15.77
CA ASN A 225 4.85 9.75 -16.74
C ASN A 225 3.82 8.80 -16.08
N LEU A 226 4.22 8.06 -15.03
CA LEU A 226 3.36 7.03 -14.46
C LEU A 226 2.41 7.54 -13.38
N LYS A 227 2.68 8.69 -12.77
CA LYS A 227 1.85 9.22 -11.68
C LYS A 227 0.38 9.40 -12.09
N ASN A 228 0.14 9.99 -13.25
CA ASN A 228 -1.21 10.18 -13.78
C ASN A 228 -1.86 8.84 -14.17
N LEU A 229 -1.08 7.92 -14.78
CA LEU A 229 -1.57 6.59 -15.13
C LEU A 229 -2.01 5.80 -13.89
N ILE A 230 -1.21 5.84 -12.82
CA ILE A 230 -1.54 5.20 -11.54
C ILE A 230 -2.88 5.73 -11.01
N VAL A 231 -3.08 7.05 -11.05
CA VAL A 231 -4.32 7.69 -10.60
C VAL A 231 -5.52 7.21 -11.43
N ILE A 232 -5.37 7.13 -12.76
CA ILE A 232 -6.43 6.63 -13.66
C ILE A 232 -6.73 5.15 -13.36
N VAL A 233 -5.72 4.32 -13.21
CA VAL A 233 -5.87 2.89 -12.85
C VAL A 233 -6.62 2.75 -11.52
N CYS A 234 -6.21 3.48 -10.47
CA CYS A 234 -6.89 3.44 -9.19
C CYS A 234 -8.35 3.90 -9.28
N PHE A 235 -8.64 4.94 -10.08
CA PHE A 235 -9.99 5.43 -10.28
C PHE A 235 -10.89 4.41 -10.97
N VAL A 236 -10.43 3.85 -12.09
CA VAL A 236 -11.18 2.82 -12.82
C VAL A 236 -11.37 1.57 -11.95
N SER A 237 -10.32 1.12 -11.27
CA SER A 237 -10.42 -0.04 -10.37
C SER A 237 -11.43 0.20 -9.25
N ALA A 238 -11.48 1.39 -8.67
CA ALA A 238 -12.43 1.72 -7.61
C ALA A 238 -13.88 1.57 -8.08
N ILE A 239 -14.19 2.07 -9.29
CA ILE A 239 -15.52 1.93 -9.90
C ILE A 239 -15.85 0.45 -10.14
N VAL A 240 -14.91 -0.30 -10.75
CA VAL A 240 -15.11 -1.73 -11.02
C VAL A 240 -15.34 -2.52 -9.73
N ILE A 241 -14.56 -2.26 -8.67
CA ILE A 241 -14.70 -2.93 -7.38
C ILE A 241 -16.09 -2.65 -6.76
N ILE A 242 -16.54 -1.39 -6.81
CA ILE A 242 -17.87 -1.03 -6.29
C ILE A 242 -18.97 -1.71 -7.11
N LEU A 243 -18.88 -1.72 -8.43
CA LEU A 243 -19.86 -2.38 -9.29
C LEU A 243 -19.89 -3.90 -9.04
N ASP A 244 -18.72 -4.54 -8.93
CA ASP A 244 -18.62 -5.97 -8.61
C ASP A 244 -19.31 -6.33 -7.28
N ALA A 245 -19.21 -5.44 -6.28
CA ALA A 245 -19.89 -5.62 -5.00
C ALA A 245 -21.42 -5.64 -5.10
N PHE A 246 -21.99 -4.99 -6.12
CA PHE A 246 -23.45 -5.00 -6.38
C PHE A 246 -23.89 -6.11 -7.31
N ILE A 247 -23.01 -6.64 -8.16
CA ILE A 247 -23.32 -7.73 -9.12
C ILE A 247 -23.28 -9.09 -8.43
N LYS A 248 -22.39 -9.31 -7.48
CA LYS A 248 -22.23 -10.56 -6.72
C LYS A 248 -23.30 -10.78 -5.62
N THR A 249 -24.36 -9.95 -5.62
CA THR A 249 -25.50 -10.12 -4.75
C THR A 249 -26.51 -11.03 -5.37
#